data_c9b107ef6895e4ebdd6c793189cedbd5
#
_entry.id   c9b107ef6895e4ebdd6c793189cedbd5
#
_cell.length_a   1.000
_cell.length_b   1.000
_cell.length_c   1.000
_cell.angle_alpha   90.00
_cell.angle_beta   90.00
_cell.angle_gamma   90.00
#
_symmetry.space_group_name_H-M   'P 1'
#
loop_
_entity.id
_entity.type
_entity.pdbx_description
1 polymer ?
#
loop_
_entity_poly.entity_id
_entity_poly.type
_entity_poly.pdbx_seq_one_letter_code
_entity_poly.pdbx_strand_id
1 'polypeptide(L)'
;MTPDQVGELLNVSRETIEKFQAYLTLLEKWQRRINLVSNSTLAEAWQRHILDSGQLAAHYPPQTKHILDVGSGAGFPGLVLAIMGGVTVDLVESDQRKAVFLSTVIRELGLPAKIHNQRIETMPNLRPDVITARALATVPKLLNLIETQLHPDCACLFLKGASVEDELTNLQSYSTMVATTYPSLSGSTGVVLELKNPR
;
A
#
# COMPACT_ATOMS: atom_id res chain seq x y z
N MET A 1 -19.03 -2.58 6.26
CA MET A 1 -18.57 -3.94 5.97
C MET A 1 -18.04 -4.56 7.26
N THR A 2 -18.34 -5.85 7.52
CA THR A 2 -17.89 -6.56 8.73
C THR A 2 -16.50 -7.17 8.54
N PRO A 3 -15.77 -7.47 9.65
CA PRO A 3 -14.50 -8.19 9.59
C PRO A 3 -14.59 -9.52 8.81
N ASP A 4 -15.64 -10.31 9.05
CA ASP A 4 -15.83 -11.61 8.40
C ASP A 4 -16.01 -11.47 6.88
N GLN A 5 -16.82 -10.48 6.43
CA GLN A 5 -16.99 -10.18 5.00
C GLN A 5 -15.66 -9.81 4.33
N VAL A 6 -14.81 -9.02 5.02
CA VAL A 6 -13.48 -8.68 4.50
C VAL A 6 -12.59 -9.91 4.45
N GLY A 7 -12.67 -10.78 5.47
CA GLY A 7 -11.93 -12.04 5.51
C GLY A 7 -12.27 -12.97 4.35
N GLU A 8 -13.54 -13.10 4.02
CA GLU A 8 -14.02 -13.87 2.88
C GLU A 8 -13.50 -13.30 1.55
N LEU A 9 -13.65 -11.98 1.36
CA LEU A 9 -13.22 -11.30 0.12
C LEU A 9 -11.70 -11.38 -0.11
N LEU A 10 -10.91 -11.28 0.96
CA LEU A 10 -9.45 -11.35 0.91
C LEU A 10 -8.91 -12.79 1.03
N ASN A 11 -9.79 -13.77 1.27
CA ASN A 11 -9.45 -15.18 1.50
C ASN A 11 -8.34 -15.34 2.55
N VAL A 12 -8.52 -14.71 3.72
CA VAL A 12 -7.54 -14.73 4.82
C VAL A 12 -8.07 -15.51 6.03
N SER A 13 -7.14 -15.99 6.87
CA SER A 13 -7.48 -16.74 8.08
C SER A 13 -8.10 -15.85 9.17
N ARG A 14 -8.76 -16.49 10.14
CA ARG A 14 -9.26 -15.81 11.33
C ARG A 14 -8.14 -15.12 12.13
N GLU A 15 -6.97 -15.72 12.23
CA GLU A 15 -5.79 -15.11 12.87
C GLU A 15 -5.39 -13.80 12.18
N THR A 16 -5.45 -13.76 10.83
CA THR A 16 -5.18 -12.53 10.06
C THR A 16 -6.22 -11.45 10.38
N ILE A 17 -7.49 -11.81 10.51
CA ILE A 17 -8.56 -10.87 10.91
C ILE A 17 -8.31 -10.32 12.32
N GLU A 18 -7.89 -11.16 13.26
CA GLU A 18 -7.54 -10.73 14.62
C GLU A 18 -6.36 -9.74 14.62
N LYS A 19 -5.35 -9.97 13.77
CA LYS A 19 -4.24 -9.01 13.58
C LYS A 19 -4.70 -7.69 12.95
N PHE A 20 -5.60 -7.72 11.97
CA PHE A 20 -6.21 -6.50 11.42
C PHE A 20 -6.97 -5.72 12.50
N GLN A 21 -7.76 -6.40 13.32
CA GLN A 21 -8.47 -5.75 14.43
C GLN A 21 -7.51 -5.11 15.43
N ALA A 22 -6.43 -5.79 15.79
CA ALA A 22 -5.40 -5.23 16.68
C ALA A 22 -4.72 -4.01 16.05
N TYR A 23 -4.41 -4.06 14.76
CA TYR A 23 -3.87 -2.92 14.02
C TYR A 23 -4.83 -1.72 14.02
N LEU A 24 -6.13 -1.92 13.73
CA LEU A 24 -7.13 -0.85 13.75
C LEU A 24 -7.30 -0.25 15.15
N THR A 25 -7.22 -1.06 16.20
CA THR A 25 -7.24 -0.58 17.60
C THR A 25 -6.05 0.34 17.91
N LEU A 26 -4.85 -0.02 17.42
CA LEU A 26 -3.67 0.83 17.53
C LEU A 26 -3.85 2.13 16.72
N LEU A 27 -4.37 2.03 15.50
CA LEU A 27 -4.66 3.19 14.64
C LEU A 27 -5.57 4.20 15.34
N GLU A 28 -6.70 3.75 15.91
CA GLU A 28 -7.64 4.61 16.64
C GLU A 28 -7.00 5.29 17.85
N LYS A 29 -6.18 4.55 18.61
CA LYS A 29 -5.45 5.10 19.76
C LYS A 29 -4.48 6.20 19.35
N TRP A 30 -3.73 6.00 18.26
CA TRP A 30 -2.74 6.95 17.77
C TRP A 30 -3.37 8.12 17.02
N GLN A 31 -4.49 7.92 16.32
CA GLN A 31 -5.25 8.96 15.61
C GLN A 31 -5.60 10.15 16.50
N ARG A 32 -5.78 9.92 17.81
CA ARG A 32 -6.05 10.98 18.80
C ARG A 32 -4.85 11.93 19.03
N ARG A 33 -3.66 11.54 18.62
CA ARG A 33 -2.42 12.29 18.85
C ARG A 33 -1.77 12.80 17.57
N ILE A 34 -1.89 12.03 16.50
CA ILE A 34 -1.34 12.37 15.18
C ILE A 34 -2.39 12.05 14.10
N ASN A 35 -2.46 12.89 13.09
CA ASN A 35 -3.40 12.69 11.99
C ASN A 35 -2.86 11.61 11.04
N LEU A 36 -3.37 10.40 11.16
CA LEU A 36 -2.97 9.22 10.37
C LEU A 36 -3.87 9.03 9.15
N VAL A 37 -5.19 9.11 9.36
CA VAL A 37 -6.22 9.00 8.33
C VAL A 37 -7.29 10.06 8.54
N SER A 38 -8.17 10.28 7.56
CA SER A 38 -9.32 11.17 7.78
C SER A 38 -10.31 10.52 8.76
N ASN A 39 -10.91 11.32 9.62
CA ASN A 39 -11.90 10.81 10.60
C ASN A 39 -13.12 10.16 9.91
N SER A 40 -13.49 10.64 8.72
CA SER A 40 -14.60 10.07 7.93
C SER A 40 -14.30 8.66 7.45
N THR A 41 -13.05 8.33 7.17
CA THR A 41 -12.67 6.98 6.69
C THR A 41 -12.40 6.00 7.83
N LEU A 42 -12.19 6.49 9.06
CA LEU A 42 -11.94 5.65 10.22
C LEU A 42 -13.18 4.78 10.59
N ALA A 43 -14.38 5.35 10.47
CA ALA A 43 -15.63 4.62 10.71
C ALA A 43 -15.86 3.46 9.72
N GLU A 44 -15.24 3.54 8.54
CA GLU A 44 -15.33 2.53 7.47
C GLU A 44 -13.98 1.82 7.26
N ALA A 45 -13.14 1.74 8.31
CA ALA A 45 -11.74 1.29 8.18
C ALA A 45 -11.59 -0.09 7.56
N TRP A 46 -12.49 -1.02 7.84
CA TRP A 46 -12.48 -2.35 7.25
C TRP A 46 -12.61 -2.34 5.73
N GLN A 47 -13.49 -1.52 5.20
CA GLN A 47 -13.71 -1.39 3.76
C GLN A 47 -12.69 -0.46 3.11
N ARG A 48 -12.55 0.75 3.67
CA ARG A 48 -11.75 1.84 3.07
C ARG A 48 -10.25 1.68 3.24
N HIS A 49 -9.82 0.86 4.21
CA HIS A 49 -8.40 0.67 4.49
C HIS A 49 -7.98 -0.79 4.38
N ILE A 50 -8.64 -1.71 5.07
CA ILE A 50 -8.20 -3.12 5.05
C ILE A 50 -8.49 -3.77 3.70
N LEU A 51 -9.75 -3.78 3.25
CA LEU A 51 -10.11 -4.38 1.95
C LEU A 51 -9.42 -3.68 0.80
N ASP A 52 -9.44 -2.32 0.79
CA ASP A 52 -8.82 -1.53 -0.27
C ASP A 52 -7.32 -1.82 -0.42
N SER A 53 -6.62 -2.03 0.69
CA SER A 53 -5.19 -2.39 0.68
C SER A 53 -4.96 -3.86 0.34
N GLY A 54 -5.71 -4.76 0.97
CA GLY A 54 -5.51 -6.20 0.87
C GLY A 54 -5.79 -6.76 -0.53
N GLN A 55 -6.71 -6.12 -1.30
CA GLN A 55 -7.00 -6.53 -2.68
C GLN A 55 -5.77 -6.53 -3.59
N LEU A 56 -4.73 -5.73 -3.27
CA LEU A 56 -3.50 -5.69 -4.06
C LEU A 56 -2.80 -7.06 -4.14
N ALA A 57 -2.99 -7.92 -3.15
CA ALA A 57 -2.37 -9.25 -3.13
C ALA A 57 -2.82 -10.13 -4.31
N ALA A 58 -4.03 -9.93 -4.85
CA ALA A 58 -4.53 -10.64 -6.02
C ALA A 58 -3.82 -10.27 -7.33
N HIS A 59 -3.08 -9.15 -7.33
CA HIS A 59 -2.40 -8.61 -8.51
C HIS A 59 -0.88 -8.81 -8.46
N TYR A 60 -0.35 -9.52 -7.45
CA TYR A 60 1.09 -9.77 -7.38
C TYR A 60 1.58 -10.64 -8.54
N PRO A 61 2.75 -10.32 -9.11
CA PRO A 61 3.50 -11.30 -9.88
C PRO A 61 3.71 -12.60 -9.07
N PRO A 62 3.64 -13.79 -9.69
CA PRO A 62 3.66 -15.07 -8.96
C PRO A 62 4.89 -15.29 -8.04
N GLN A 63 6.00 -14.61 -8.32
CA GLN A 63 7.27 -14.75 -7.60
C GLN A 63 7.47 -13.71 -6.50
N THR A 64 6.48 -12.85 -6.24
CA THR A 64 6.60 -11.73 -5.29
C THR A 64 6.99 -12.22 -3.90
N LYS A 65 8.08 -11.66 -3.38
CA LYS A 65 8.61 -11.90 -2.03
C LYS A 65 8.86 -10.60 -1.28
N HIS A 66 9.17 -9.53 -1.99
CA HIS A 66 9.58 -8.25 -1.42
C HIS A 66 8.76 -7.10 -1.98
N ILE A 67 8.13 -6.35 -1.08
CA ILE A 67 7.32 -5.16 -1.40
C ILE A 67 7.97 -3.92 -0.82
N LEU A 68 8.00 -2.85 -1.59
CA LEU A 68 8.35 -1.50 -1.13
C LEU A 68 7.10 -0.64 -1.13
N ASP A 69 6.65 -0.21 0.05
CA ASP A 69 5.49 0.67 0.21
C ASP A 69 5.95 2.12 0.41
N VAL A 70 5.61 3.00 -0.54
CA VAL A 70 6.14 4.36 -0.61
C VAL A 70 5.13 5.39 -0.11
N GLY A 71 5.57 6.20 0.86
CA GLY A 71 4.70 7.16 1.54
C GLY A 71 3.66 6.46 2.40
N SER A 72 4.12 5.49 3.19
CA SER A 72 3.26 4.52 3.91
C SER A 72 2.23 5.18 4.85
N GLY A 73 2.49 6.38 5.34
CA GLY A 73 1.56 7.14 6.16
C GLY A 73 1.11 6.39 7.41
N ALA A 74 -0.17 6.00 7.42
CA ALA A 74 -0.72 5.15 8.46
C ALA A 74 -0.43 3.64 8.26
N GLY A 75 0.34 3.26 7.22
CA GLY A 75 0.69 1.87 6.91
C GLY A 75 -0.21 1.22 5.86
N PHE A 76 -0.91 2.00 5.07
CA PHE A 76 -1.77 1.52 3.99
C PHE A 76 -1.15 1.81 2.61
N PRO A 77 -0.92 0.79 1.77
CA PRO A 77 -1.29 -0.61 1.94
C PRO A 77 -0.29 -1.49 2.70
N GLY A 78 0.95 -1.05 2.90
CA GLY A 78 2.08 -1.89 3.30
C GLY A 78 1.89 -2.77 4.53
N LEU A 79 1.36 -2.24 5.67
CA LEU A 79 1.13 -3.05 6.87
C LEU A 79 0.02 -4.09 6.68
N VAL A 80 -1.01 -3.78 5.89
CA VAL A 80 -2.07 -4.76 5.57
C VAL A 80 -1.48 -5.94 4.83
N LEU A 81 -0.63 -5.68 3.84
CA LEU A 81 0.05 -6.71 3.04
C LEU A 81 1.03 -7.53 3.90
N ALA A 82 1.74 -6.90 4.83
CA ALA A 82 2.60 -7.59 5.79
C ALA A 82 1.80 -8.50 6.75
N ILE A 83 0.62 -8.06 7.20
CA ILE A 83 -0.29 -8.85 8.05
C ILE A 83 -0.84 -10.07 7.30
N MET A 84 -1.19 -9.93 6.02
CA MET A 84 -1.62 -11.05 5.18
C MET A 84 -0.54 -12.13 5.02
N GLY A 85 0.73 -11.73 5.10
CA GLY A 85 1.87 -12.65 5.06
C GLY A 85 2.30 -13.06 3.65
N GLY A 86 3.28 -13.98 3.59
CA GLY A 86 3.84 -14.47 2.33
C GLY A 86 4.89 -13.56 1.68
N VAL A 87 5.01 -12.31 2.14
CA VAL A 87 5.95 -11.30 1.63
C VAL A 87 6.65 -10.56 2.78
N THR A 88 7.81 -9.99 2.51
CA THR A 88 8.44 -8.98 3.36
C THR A 88 8.13 -7.59 2.83
N VAL A 89 7.96 -6.62 3.74
CA VAL A 89 7.56 -5.26 3.35
C VAL A 89 8.52 -4.22 3.92
N ASP A 90 9.15 -3.46 3.04
CA ASP A 90 9.87 -2.24 3.40
C ASP A 90 8.91 -1.04 3.27
N LEU A 91 8.70 -0.31 4.37
CA LEU A 91 7.83 0.86 4.45
C LEU A 91 8.68 2.13 4.43
N VAL A 92 8.35 3.09 3.57
CA VAL A 92 9.07 4.37 3.50
C VAL A 92 8.16 5.51 3.92
N GLU A 93 8.53 6.20 5.00
CA GLU A 93 7.77 7.33 5.54
C GLU A 93 8.72 8.40 6.08
N SER A 94 8.56 9.63 5.60
CA SER A 94 9.43 10.75 5.99
C SER A 94 8.99 11.47 7.27
N ASP A 95 7.71 11.41 7.66
CA ASP A 95 7.24 11.96 8.93
C ASP A 95 7.64 11.04 10.09
N GLN A 96 8.49 11.55 10.97
CA GLN A 96 9.01 10.79 12.11
C GLN A 96 7.91 10.27 13.05
N ARG A 97 6.82 11.02 13.26
CA ARG A 97 5.72 10.61 14.15
C ARG A 97 4.97 9.42 13.57
N LYS A 98 4.75 9.43 12.25
CA LYS A 98 4.14 8.31 11.53
C LYS A 98 5.08 7.09 11.52
N ALA A 99 6.38 7.30 11.30
CA ALA A 99 7.38 6.23 11.36
C ALA A 99 7.42 5.55 12.74
N VAL A 100 7.29 6.30 13.84
CA VAL A 100 7.18 5.74 15.19
C VAL A 100 5.90 4.91 15.36
N PHE A 101 4.77 5.36 14.81
CA PHE A 101 3.53 4.58 14.79
C PHE A 101 3.73 3.26 14.02
N LEU A 102 4.27 3.31 12.82
CA LEU A 102 4.54 2.13 11.99
C LEU A 102 5.46 1.13 12.71
N SER A 103 6.55 1.60 13.31
CA SER A 103 7.45 0.78 14.11
C SER A 103 6.74 0.10 15.29
N THR A 104 5.79 0.81 15.91
CA THR A 104 5.00 0.27 17.02
C THR A 104 4.12 -0.89 16.53
N VAL A 105 3.40 -0.70 15.41
CA VAL A 105 2.55 -1.76 14.84
C VAL A 105 3.37 -2.99 14.44
N ILE A 106 4.51 -2.78 13.74
CA ILE A 106 5.41 -3.86 13.32
C ILE A 106 5.86 -4.69 14.52
N ARG A 107 6.30 -4.04 15.59
CA ARG A 107 6.78 -4.71 16.80
C ARG A 107 5.67 -5.44 17.54
N GLU A 108 4.52 -4.79 17.75
CA GLU A 108 3.43 -5.36 18.56
C GLU A 108 2.75 -6.54 17.87
N LEU A 109 2.70 -6.54 16.54
CA LEU A 109 2.09 -7.63 15.76
C LEU A 109 3.11 -8.64 15.21
N GLY A 110 4.42 -8.44 15.45
CA GLY A 110 5.49 -9.33 14.97
C GLY A 110 5.52 -9.46 13.44
N LEU A 111 5.38 -8.34 12.72
CA LEU A 111 5.23 -8.36 11.26
C LEU A 111 6.57 -8.50 10.53
N PRO A 112 6.61 -9.19 9.38
CA PRO A 112 7.78 -9.28 8.50
C PRO A 112 7.94 -7.96 7.70
N ALA A 113 8.10 -6.85 8.41
CA ALA A 113 8.18 -5.53 7.82
C ALA A 113 9.28 -4.68 8.48
N LYS A 114 9.83 -3.73 7.72
CA LYS A 114 10.83 -2.77 8.17
C LYS A 114 10.43 -1.36 7.78
N ILE A 115 10.63 -0.38 8.68
CA ILE A 115 10.40 1.03 8.40
C ILE A 115 11.71 1.76 8.08
N HIS A 116 11.68 2.58 7.04
CA HIS A 116 12.73 3.52 6.66
C HIS A 116 12.19 4.95 6.85
N ASN A 117 12.65 5.62 7.91
CA ASN A 117 12.24 7.00 8.17
C ASN A 117 13.11 7.98 7.40
N GLN A 118 12.86 8.08 6.10
CA GLN A 118 13.58 8.98 5.18
C GLN A 118 12.75 9.24 3.93
N ARG A 119 13.26 10.10 3.05
CA ARG A 119 12.69 10.31 1.72
C ARG A 119 13.09 9.16 0.81
N ILE A 120 12.15 8.73 -0.07
CA ILE A 120 12.39 7.64 -1.03
C ILE A 120 13.55 7.94 -1.98
N GLU A 121 13.70 9.20 -2.39
CA GLU A 121 14.74 9.65 -3.31
C GLU A 121 16.18 9.50 -2.74
N THR A 122 16.29 9.37 -1.42
CA THR A 122 17.59 9.21 -0.72
C THR A 122 17.90 7.75 -0.38
N MET A 123 17.00 6.82 -0.72
CA MET A 123 17.19 5.41 -0.41
C MET A 123 18.12 4.71 -1.40
N PRO A 124 18.93 3.76 -0.94
CA PRO A 124 19.59 2.82 -1.86
C PRO A 124 18.53 1.99 -2.59
N ASN A 125 18.86 1.52 -3.79
CA ASN A 125 17.96 0.63 -4.52
C ASN A 125 17.83 -0.70 -3.77
N LEU A 126 16.61 -1.03 -3.34
CA LEU A 126 16.27 -2.27 -2.62
C LEU A 126 15.88 -3.41 -3.55
N ARG A 127 15.71 -3.13 -4.87
CA ARG A 127 15.24 -4.08 -5.88
C ARG A 127 13.95 -4.82 -5.48
N PRO A 128 12.85 -4.09 -5.15
CA PRO A 128 11.61 -4.72 -4.76
C PRO A 128 10.94 -5.42 -5.95
N ASP A 129 10.26 -6.53 -5.70
CA ASP A 129 9.43 -7.18 -6.72
C ASP A 129 8.20 -6.35 -7.06
N VAL A 130 7.64 -5.69 -6.03
CA VAL A 130 6.45 -4.83 -6.15
C VAL A 130 6.66 -3.53 -5.40
N ILE A 131 6.29 -2.41 -6.02
CA ILE A 131 6.19 -1.11 -5.35
C ILE A 131 4.72 -0.77 -5.18
N THR A 132 4.33 -0.41 -3.96
CA THR A 132 2.97 0.03 -3.63
C THR A 132 2.95 1.48 -3.20
N ALA A 133 1.83 2.17 -3.46
CA ALA A 133 1.57 3.50 -2.93
C ALA A 133 0.06 3.78 -2.89
N ARG A 134 -0.35 4.64 -1.96
CA ARG A 134 -1.72 5.15 -1.85
C ARG A 134 -1.72 6.65 -1.57
N ALA A 135 -2.51 7.42 -2.33
CA ALA A 135 -2.77 8.86 -2.11
C ALA A 135 -1.50 9.74 -1.95
N LEU A 136 -0.36 9.33 -2.52
CA LEU A 136 0.92 10.05 -2.36
C LEU A 136 1.09 11.17 -3.38
N ALA A 137 0.87 10.86 -4.67
CA ALA A 137 1.08 11.80 -5.79
C ALA A 137 0.34 11.33 -7.06
N THR A 138 0.35 12.15 -8.12
CA THR A 138 -0.05 11.72 -9.47
C THR A 138 0.89 10.64 -10.00
N VAL A 139 0.42 9.84 -10.97
CA VAL A 139 1.21 8.72 -11.52
C VAL A 139 2.57 9.16 -12.07
N PRO A 140 2.68 10.22 -12.92
CA PRO A 140 3.98 10.67 -13.41
C PRO A 140 4.92 11.11 -12.29
N LYS A 141 4.40 11.85 -11.30
CA LYS A 141 5.19 12.29 -10.16
C LYS A 141 5.64 11.13 -9.29
N LEU A 142 4.79 10.11 -9.12
CA LEU A 142 5.10 8.91 -8.35
C LEU A 142 6.21 8.10 -9.03
N LEU A 143 6.13 7.88 -10.35
CA LEU A 143 7.18 7.20 -11.10
C LEU A 143 8.52 7.92 -11.01
N ASN A 144 8.53 9.24 -11.08
CA ASN A 144 9.76 10.03 -10.89
C ASN A 144 10.34 9.86 -9.47
N LEU A 145 9.49 9.83 -8.43
CA LEU A 145 9.94 9.63 -7.05
C LEU A 145 10.59 8.26 -6.82
N ILE A 146 10.10 7.21 -7.50
CA ILE A 146 10.56 5.83 -7.32
C ILE A 146 11.54 5.36 -8.39
N GLU A 147 11.99 6.25 -9.30
CA GLU A 147 12.82 5.92 -10.45
C GLU A 147 14.03 5.05 -10.07
N THR A 148 14.72 5.38 -8.98
CA THR A 148 15.88 4.64 -8.48
C THR A 148 15.57 3.24 -7.98
N GLN A 149 14.30 2.92 -7.71
CA GLN A 149 13.83 1.62 -7.22
C GLN A 149 13.32 0.72 -8.36
N LEU A 150 13.03 1.32 -9.53
CA LEU A 150 12.52 0.57 -10.68
C LEU A 150 13.59 -0.32 -11.31
N HIS A 151 13.17 -1.50 -11.75
CA HIS A 151 13.96 -2.41 -12.57
C HIS A 151 13.02 -3.22 -13.49
N PRO A 152 13.54 -3.92 -14.53
CA PRO A 152 12.70 -4.56 -15.56
C PRO A 152 11.60 -5.48 -15.02
N ASP A 153 11.88 -6.22 -13.94
CA ASP A 153 10.94 -7.20 -13.37
C ASP A 153 10.04 -6.62 -12.27
N CYS A 154 10.21 -5.33 -11.91
CA CYS A 154 9.42 -4.67 -10.88
C CYS A 154 8.02 -4.32 -11.41
N ALA A 155 6.99 -4.65 -10.64
CA ALA A 155 5.63 -4.17 -10.86
C ALA A 155 5.28 -3.03 -9.89
N CYS A 156 4.50 -2.05 -10.36
CA CYS A 156 3.92 -1.04 -9.47
C CYS A 156 2.42 -1.30 -9.32
N LEU A 157 1.94 -1.33 -8.09
CA LEU A 157 0.53 -1.50 -7.74
C LEU A 157 0.07 -0.31 -6.90
N PHE A 158 -0.66 0.60 -7.51
CA PHE A 158 -1.08 1.84 -6.87
C PHE A 158 -2.58 1.89 -6.64
N LEU A 159 -2.99 2.30 -5.45
CA LEU A 159 -4.38 2.61 -5.15
C LEU A 159 -4.67 4.06 -5.58
N LYS A 160 -5.53 4.23 -6.59
CA LYS A 160 -5.83 5.51 -7.21
C LYS A 160 -7.32 5.80 -7.17
N GLY A 161 -7.67 7.09 -7.25
CA GLY A 161 -9.06 7.56 -7.38
C GLY A 161 -9.53 7.59 -8.84
N ALA A 162 -10.75 8.10 -9.05
CA ALA A 162 -11.40 8.19 -10.37
C ALA A 162 -10.62 9.03 -11.40
N SER A 163 -9.73 9.93 -10.98
CA SER A 163 -8.92 10.77 -11.88
C SER A 163 -7.74 10.03 -12.53
N VAL A 164 -7.59 8.72 -12.32
CA VAL A 164 -6.43 7.97 -12.83
C VAL A 164 -6.35 7.99 -14.36
N GLU A 165 -7.48 7.99 -15.06
CA GLU A 165 -7.50 8.02 -16.53
C GLU A 165 -6.86 9.29 -17.09
N ASP A 166 -7.14 10.44 -16.48
CA ASP A 166 -6.52 11.72 -16.83
C ASP A 166 -5.00 11.70 -16.57
N GLU A 167 -4.58 11.05 -15.47
CA GLU A 167 -3.18 10.89 -15.14
C GLU A 167 -2.45 9.97 -16.13
N LEU A 168 -3.12 8.92 -16.64
CA LEU A 168 -2.58 7.95 -17.60
C LEU A 168 -2.48 8.52 -19.03
N THR A 169 -3.36 9.43 -19.43
CA THR A 169 -3.29 10.08 -20.75
C THR A 169 -1.93 10.73 -20.99
N ASN A 170 -1.30 11.25 -19.94
CA ASN A 170 0.02 11.84 -20.02
C ASN A 170 1.17 10.83 -19.82
N LEU A 171 0.88 9.61 -19.36
CA LEU A 171 1.91 8.63 -19.02
C LEU A 171 2.67 8.12 -20.23
N GLN A 172 2.01 7.90 -21.35
CA GLN A 172 2.61 7.38 -22.60
C GLN A 172 3.74 8.25 -23.15
N SER A 173 3.76 9.54 -22.79
CA SER A 173 4.85 10.46 -23.14
C SER A 173 6.10 10.31 -22.25
N TYR A 174 5.98 9.66 -21.10
CA TYR A 174 7.04 9.63 -20.07
C TYR A 174 7.51 8.23 -19.69
N SER A 175 6.76 7.17 -20.06
CA SER A 175 7.08 5.81 -19.62
C SER A 175 6.73 4.79 -20.71
N THR A 176 7.57 3.77 -20.85
CA THR A 176 7.30 2.58 -21.67
C THR A 176 6.46 1.54 -20.94
N MET A 177 6.12 1.75 -19.69
CA MET A 177 5.35 0.80 -18.88
C MET A 177 3.92 0.64 -19.40
N VAL A 178 3.44 -0.60 -19.39
CA VAL A 178 2.05 -0.93 -19.70
C VAL A 178 1.21 -0.70 -18.45
N ALA A 179 0.13 0.07 -18.60
CA ALA A 179 -0.83 0.34 -17.55
C ALA A 179 -2.06 -0.55 -17.69
N THR A 180 -2.50 -1.16 -16.59
CA THR A 180 -3.76 -1.89 -16.48
C THR A 180 -4.50 -1.40 -15.25
N THR A 181 -5.80 -1.14 -15.37
CA THR A 181 -6.65 -0.71 -14.25
C THR A 181 -7.66 -1.79 -13.90
N TYR A 182 -7.88 -2.00 -12.62
CA TYR A 182 -8.89 -2.92 -12.08
C TYR A 182 -9.83 -2.16 -11.15
N PRO A 183 -11.16 -2.37 -11.23
CA PRO A 183 -12.09 -1.76 -10.29
C PRO A 183 -11.75 -2.15 -8.84
N SER A 184 -11.82 -1.19 -7.90
CA SER A 184 -11.60 -1.49 -6.50
C SER A 184 -12.72 -2.32 -5.89
N LEU A 185 -12.38 -3.38 -5.14
CA LEU A 185 -13.33 -4.17 -4.36
C LEU A 185 -13.98 -3.37 -3.21
N SER A 186 -13.40 -2.24 -2.83
CA SER A 186 -13.94 -1.41 -1.74
C SER A 186 -15.22 -0.66 -2.12
N GLY A 187 -15.74 -0.83 -3.35
CA GLY A 187 -16.97 -0.19 -3.83
C GLY A 187 -16.86 1.33 -3.99
N SER A 188 -15.64 1.89 -3.86
CA SER A 188 -15.33 3.28 -4.16
C SER A 188 -15.18 3.48 -5.68
N THR A 189 -15.16 4.72 -6.13
CA THR A 189 -14.76 5.07 -7.51
C THR A 189 -13.26 4.87 -7.75
N GLY A 190 -12.57 4.22 -6.80
CA GLY A 190 -11.14 3.93 -6.86
C GLY A 190 -10.82 2.74 -7.76
N VAL A 191 -9.56 2.66 -8.14
CA VAL A 191 -9.01 1.57 -8.95
C VAL A 191 -7.68 1.09 -8.37
N VAL A 192 -7.34 -0.16 -8.65
CA VAL A 192 -5.98 -0.66 -8.58
C VAL A 192 -5.34 -0.39 -9.93
N LEU A 193 -4.29 0.42 -9.97
CA LEU A 193 -3.46 0.66 -11.14
C LEU A 193 -2.24 -0.24 -11.08
N GLU A 194 -2.08 -1.11 -12.06
CA GLU A 194 -0.87 -1.89 -12.28
C GLU A 194 -0.04 -1.26 -13.40
N LEU A 195 1.27 -1.06 -13.15
CA LEU A 195 2.24 -0.67 -14.16
C LEU A 195 3.35 -1.72 -14.21
N LYS A 196 3.63 -2.22 -15.42
CA LYS A 196 4.70 -3.20 -15.68
C LYS A 196 5.50 -2.82 -16.92
N ASN A 197 6.77 -3.17 -16.95
CA ASN A 197 7.52 -3.09 -18.19
C ASN A 197 6.95 -4.08 -19.23
N PRO A 198 6.89 -3.69 -20.52
CA PRO A 198 6.51 -4.61 -21.57
C PRO A 198 7.54 -5.77 -21.63
N ARG A 199 7.02 -6.98 -21.73
CA ARG A 199 7.86 -8.19 -21.93
C ARG A 199 8.32 -8.29 -23.37
#